data_42c07577f69e48aea9e86f14250353f7
#
_entry.id   42c07577f69e48aea9e86f14250353f7
#
_cell.length_a   1.000
_cell.length_b   1.000
_cell.length_c   1.000
_cell.angle_alpha   90.00
_cell.angle_beta   90.00
_cell.angle_gamma   90.00
#
_symmetry.space_group_name_H-M   'P 1'
#
loop_
_entity.id
_entity.type
_entity.pdbx_description
1 polymer ?
#
loop_
_entity_poly.entity_id
_entity_poly.type
_entity_poly.pdbx_seq_one_letter_code
_entity_poly.pdbx_strand_id
1 'polypeptide(L)'
;MYLSLKSLLKQQMRRPVSNIPSERIWIYRIIFIAVAIFLILANLMPLQTTPQRWPWPSILLLVIFCWSLREPNFVPVPLIIAVLLLQDFLLHRPPGLFSGISVMILILIKAITASSDDKSFLAEWVRVSLAFAAISLIYHLVLTLSFVNTSQLRISLIQTIFNISIYPFIVLVSHYIFRVKRPYFTRSGRVI
;
A
#
# COMPACT_ATOMS: atom_id res chain seq x y z
N MET A 1 -25.36 28.36 15.83
CA MET A 1 -24.00 27.95 15.38
C MET A 1 -23.63 26.53 15.82
N TYR A 2 -23.96 26.09 17.04
CA TYR A 2 -23.66 24.74 17.57
C TYR A 2 -24.44 23.58 16.89
N LEU A 3 -25.66 23.83 16.41
CA LEU A 3 -26.49 22.83 15.73
C LEU A 3 -25.97 22.46 14.33
N SER A 4 -25.27 23.37 13.66
CA SER A 4 -24.67 23.15 12.34
C SER A 4 -23.49 22.19 12.37
N LEU A 5 -22.67 22.24 13.43
CA LEU A 5 -21.51 21.38 13.58
C LEU A 5 -21.90 19.92 13.84
N LYS A 6 -22.94 19.69 14.69
CA LYS A 6 -23.48 18.34 14.95
C LYS A 6 -24.12 17.71 13.71
N SER A 7 -24.80 18.51 12.89
CA SER A 7 -25.38 18.01 11.62
C SER A 7 -24.30 17.65 10.62
N LEU A 8 -23.22 18.42 10.52
CA LEU A 8 -22.08 18.13 9.67
C LEU A 8 -21.32 16.89 10.12
N LEU A 9 -21.10 16.72 11.44
CA LEU A 9 -20.48 15.51 11.98
C LEU A 9 -21.38 14.28 11.79
N LYS A 10 -22.69 14.41 11.91
CA LYS A 10 -23.64 13.32 11.65
C LYS A 10 -23.74 12.96 10.16
N GLN A 11 -23.51 13.92 9.27
CA GLN A 11 -23.41 13.70 7.83
C GLN A 11 -22.12 13.03 7.41
N GLN A 12 -21.01 13.34 8.07
CA GLN A 12 -19.71 12.65 7.84
C GLN A 12 -19.72 11.20 8.35
N MET A 13 -20.47 10.88 9.41
CA MET A 13 -20.62 9.51 9.91
C MET A 13 -21.55 8.64 9.06
N ARG A 14 -22.38 9.20 8.18
CA ARG A 14 -23.12 8.46 7.16
C ARG A 14 -22.28 8.27 5.90
N ARG A 15 -21.13 7.63 6.01
CA ARG A 15 -20.51 7.03 4.82
C ARG A 15 -21.47 5.96 4.35
N PRO A 16 -21.91 5.97 3.07
CA PRO A 16 -22.69 4.85 2.56
C PRO A 16 -21.81 3.60 2.74
N VAL A 17 -22.26 2.71 3.62
CA VAL A 17 -21.72 1.36 3.69
C VAL A 17 -21.97 0.78 2.31
N SER A 18 -20.91 0.59 1.52
CA SER A 18 -21.02 -0.10 0.25
C SER A 18 -21.70 -1.44 0.56
N ASN A 19 -22.85 -1.70 -0.06
CA ASN A 19 -23.59 -2.96 0.08
C ASN A 19 -22.83 -4.12 -0.60
N ILE A 20 -21.52 -4.23 -0.30
CA ILE A 20 -20.73 -5.39 -0.70
C ILE A 20 -21.10 -6.50 0.27
N PRO A 21 -21.65 -7.65 -0.21
CA PRO A 21 -21.97 -8.78 0.64
C PRO A 21 -20.76 -9.13 1.49
N SER A 22 -20.95 -9.32 2.78
CA SER A 22 -19.87 -9.64 3.73
C SER A 22 -19.04 -10.85 3.29
N GLU A 23 -19.65 -11.81 2.64
CA GLU A 23 -19.00 -12.99 2.06
C GLU A 23 -17.90 -12.62 1.04
N ARG A 24 -18.16 -11.65 0.17
CA ARG A 24 -17.14 -11.18 -0.79
C ARG A 24 -15.96 -10.54 -0.12
N ILE A 25 -16.17 -9.78 0.94
CA ILE A 25 -15.07 -9.13 1.69
C ILE A 25 -14.12 -10.19 2.28
N TRP A 26 -14.68 -11.26 2.85
CA TRP A 26 -13.89 -12.35 3.40
C TRP A 26 -13.09 -13.12 2.33
N ILE A 27 -13.70 -13.38 1.18
CA ILE A 27 -13.01 -14.03 0.04
C ILE A 27 -11.81 -13.19 -0.40
N TYR A 28 -11.98 -11.87 -0.60
CA TYR A 28 -10.87 -10.99 -1.00
C TYR A 28 -9.77 -10.87 0.07
N ARG A 29 -10.11 -10.93 1.35
CA ARG A 29 -9.13 -10.98 2.43
C ARG A 29 -8.30 -12.26 2.39
N ILE A 30 -8.93 -13.40 2.17
CA ILE A 30 -8.24 -14.69 2.03
C ILE A 30 -7.33 -14.68 0.80
N ILE A 31 -7.81 -14.17 -0.34
CA ILE A 31 -7.00 -14.02 -1.56
C ILE A 31 -5.80 -13.13 -1.29
N PHE A 32 -6.01 -11.99 -0.61
CA PHE A 32 -4.92 -11.09 -0.25
C PHE A 32 -3.86 -11.77 0.62
N ILE A 33 -4.28 -12.51 1.64
CA ILE A 33 -3.36 -13.26 2.52
C ILE A 33 -2.60 -14.31 1.71
N ALA A 34 -3.27 -15.07 0.85
CA ALA A 34 -2.63 -16.07 0.00
C ALA A 34 -1.59 -15.45 -0.94
N VAL A 35 -1.92 -14.34 -1.60
CA VAL A 35 -0.99 -13.57 -2.45
C VAL A 35 0.18 -13.03 -1.63
N ALA A 36 -0.08 -12.49 -0.44
CA ALA A 36 0.96 -11.95 0.43
C ALA A 36 1.94 -13.05 0.87
N ILE A 37 1.44 -14.19 1.33
CA ILE A 37 2.27 -15.33 1.72
C ILE A 37 3.08 -15.83 0.52
N PHE A 38 2.46 -15.97 -0.64
CA PHE A 38 3.14 -16.41 -1.86
C PHE A 38 4.29 -15.45 -2.22
N LEU A 39 4.06 -14.12 -2.18
CA LEU A 39 5.08 -13.13 -2.48
C LEU A 39 6.20 -13.11 -1.44
N ILE A 40 5.90 -13.33 -0.16
CA ILE A 40 6.90 -13.44 0.89
C ILE A 40 7.76 -14.68 0.66
N LEU A 41 7.16 -15.84 0.39
CA LEU A 41 7.88 -17.07 0.11
C LEU A 41 8.73 -16.96 -1.15
N ALA A 42 8.23 -16.31 -2.20
CA ALA A 42 8.98 -16.03 -3.42
C ALA A 42 10.22 -15.15 -3.15
N ASN A 43 10.10 -14.18 -2.24
CA ASN A 43 11.23 -13.36 -1.82
C ASN A 43 12.25 -14.12 -0.95
N LEU A 44 11.84 -15.17 -0.24
CA LEU A 44 12.71 -16.01 0.57
C LEU A 44 13.48 -17.05 -0.25
N MET A 45 12.99 -17.37 -1.45
CA MET A 45 13.69 -18.31 -2.32
C MET A 45 15.03 -17.70 -2.77
N PRO A 46 16.17 -18.38 -2.54
CA PRO A 46 17.48 -17.93 -2.98
C PRO A 46 17.62 -18.16 -4.49
N LEU A 47 16.90 -17.38 -5.31
CA LEU A 47 16.94 -17.48 -6.77
C LEU A 47 18.27 -16.95 -7.36
N GLN A 48 19.12 -16.33 -6.53
CA GLN A 48 20.40 -15.75 -6.96
C GLN A 48 21.53 -16.32 -6.12
N THR A 49 22.43 -17.03 -6.77
CA THR A 49 23.70 -17.53 -6.22
C THR A 49 24.83 -16.52 -6.29
N THR A 50 24.60 -15.37 -6.95
CA THR A 50 25.58 -14.30 -7.12
C THR A 50 25.22 -13.06 -6.29
N PRO A 51 26.22 -12.24 -5.88
CA PRO A 51 25.93 -10.99 -5.16
C PRO A 51 24.95 -10.13 -5.95
N GLN A 52 23.89 -9.70 -5.26
CA GLN A 52 22.73 -9.04 -5.84
C GLN A 52 23.14 -7.72 -6.53
N ARG A 53 23.24 -7.74 -7.84
CA ARG A 53 23.51 -6.54 -8.66
C ARG A 53 22.26 -5.72 -8.94
N TRP A 54 21.07 -6.36 -8.91
CA TRP A 54 19.80 -5.74 -9.24
C TRP A 54 18.81 -5.92 -8.09
N PRO A 55 18.30 -4.83 -7.52
CA PRO A 55 17.33 -4.91 -6.44
C PRO A 55 15.97 -5.37 -7.00
N TRP A 56 15.40 -6.39 -6.39
CA TRP A 56 14.03 -6.81 -6.71
C TRP A 56 13.02 -5.78 -6.23
N PRO A 57 11.98 -5.48 -7.03
CA PRO A 57 10.92 -4.60 -6.63
C PRO A 57 10.15 -5.16 -5.44
N SER A 58 9.68 -4.30 -4.56
CA SER A 58 8.87 -4.68 -3.40
C SER A 58 7.42 -4.93 -3.83
N ILE A 59 7.20 -6.03 -4.60
CA ILE A 59 5.89 -6.35 -5.20
C ILE A 59 4.79 -6.41 -4.15
N LEU A 60 5.07 -6.99 -2.97
CA LEU A 60 4.11 -7.05 -1.87
C LEU A 60 3.64 -5.64 -1.46
N LEU A 61 4.58 -4.70 -1.28
CA LEU A 61 4.24 -3.34 -0.91
C LEU A 61 3.43 -2.63 -2.01
N LEU A 62 3.76 -2.88 -3.28
CA LEU A 62 2.99 -2.37 -4.43
C LEU A 62 1.54 -2.87 -4.43
N VAL A 63 1.34 -4.17 -4.17
CA VAL A 63 0.00 -4.77 -4.06
C VAL A 63 -0.77 -4.19 -2.88
N ILE A 64 -0.13 -4.01 -1.71
CA ILE A 64 -0.73 -3.40 -0.52
C ILE A 64 -1.21 -1.98 -0.85
N PHE A 65 -0.38 -1.14 -1.46
CA PHE A 65 -0.76 0.22 -1.84
C PHE A 65 -1.91 0.22 -2.86
N CYS A 66 -1.81 -0.59 -3.92
CA CYS A 66 -2.83 -0.69 -4.95
C CYS A 66 -4.21 -1.07 -4.38
N TRP A 67 -4.28 -2.15 -3.60
CA TRP A 67 -5.55 -2.64 -3.07
C TRP A 67 -6.09 -1.73 -1.96
N SER A 68 -5.22 -1.21 -1.14
CA SER A 68 -5.58 -0.35 -0.01
C SER A 68 -6.13 1.01 -0.42
N LEU A 69 -5.68 1.55 -1.57
CA LEU A 69 -6.18 2.81 -2.13
C LEU A 69 -7.45 2.61 -2.94
N ARG A 70 -7.60 1.46 -3.61
CA ARG A 70 -8.74 1.18 -4.48
C ARG A 70 -9.93 0.60 -3.74
N GLU A 71 -9.67 -0.36 -2.83
CA GLU A 71 -10.70 -1.04 -2.04
C GLU A 71 -10.28 -1.20 -0.59
N PRO A 72 -10.40 -0.14 0.21
CA PRO A 72 -9.94 -0.14 1.60
C PRO A 72 -10.64 -1.18 2.50
N ASN A 73 -11.84 -1.66 2.10
CA ASN A 73 -12.60 -2.66 2.84
C ASN A 73 -12.00 -4.07 2.74
N PHE A 74 -11.28 -4.37 1.64
CA PHE A 74 -10.67 -5.68 1.44
C PHE A 74 -9.40 -5.85 2.26
N VAL A 75 -8.65 -4.76 2.48
CA VAL A 75 -7.36 -4.81 3.16
C VAL A 75 -7.36 -3.86 4.36
N PRO A 76 -7.89 -4.30 5.51
CA PRO A 76 -7.90 -3.50 6.73
C PRO A 76 -6.47 -3.27 7.25
N VAL A 77 -6.24 -2.12 7.87
CA VAL A 77 -4.93 -1.71 8.39
C VAL A 77 -4.27 -2.76 9.30
N PRO A 78 -4.98 -3.42 10.24
CA PRO A 78 -4.39 -4.47 11.07
C PRO A 78 -3.81 -5.64 10.26
N LEU A 79 -4.48 -6.01 9.17
CA LEU A 79 -4.00 -7.07 8.28
C LEU A 79 -2.72 -6.66 7.55
N ILE A 80 -2.64 -5.41 7.11
CA ILE A 80 -1.42 -4.85 6.49
C ILE A 80 -0.26 -4.90 7.48
N ILE A 81 -0.49 -4.46 8.72
CA ILE A 81 0.53 -4.47 9.78
C ILE A 81 1.03 -5.89 10.00
N ALA A 82 0.14 -6.86 10.16
CA ALA A 82 0.50 -8.26 10.38
C ALA A 82 1.36 -8.82 9.25
N VAL A 83 0.98 -8.58 8.00
CA VAL A 83 1.70 -9.06 6.81
C VAL A 83 3.08 -8.40 6.69
N LEU A 84 3.18 -7.08 6.89
CA LEU A 84 4.46 -6.37 6.80
C LEU A 84 5.40 -6.71 7.96
N LEU A 85 4.89 -6.90 9.17
CA LEU A 85 5.69 -7.38 10.30
C LEU A 85 6.21 -8.79 10.02
N LEU A 86 5.36 -9.68 9.53
CA LEU A 86 5.78 -11.03 9.13
C LEU A 86 6.91 -10.96 8.09
N GLN A 87 6.79 -10.07 7.11
CA GLN A 87 7.84 -9.84 6.11
C GLN A 87 9.14 -9.34 6.76
N ASP A 88 9.09 -8.37 7.70
CA ASP A 88 10.27 -7.86 8.37
C ASP A 88 11.00 -8.97 9.14
N PHE A 89 10.26 -9.82 9.87
CA PHE A 89 10.84 -10.96 10.57
C PHE A 89 11.51 -11.97 9.64
N LEU A 90 10.84 -12.33 8.55
CA LEU A 90 11.33 -13.35 7.63
C LEU A 90 12.53 -12.85 6.79
N LEU A 91 12.60 -11.56 6.48
CA LEU A 91 13.71 -10.97 5.74
C LEU A 91 14.86 -10.48 6.64
N HIS A 92 14.85 -10.81 7.95
CA HIS A 92 15.88 -10.43 8.92
C HIS A 92 16.17 -8.91 8.94
N ARG A 93 15.13 -8.09 8.69
CA ARG A 93 15.20 -6.64 8.84
C ARG A 93 14.90 -6.24 10.29
N PRO A 94 15.31 -5.03 10.74
CA PRO A 94 14.87 -4.53 12.03
C PRO A 94 13.32 -4.59 12.12
N PRO A 95 12.76 -5.44 13.01
CA PRO A 95 11.32 -5.67 13.04
C PRO A 95 10.58 -4.39 13.38
N GLY A 96 9.56 -4.08 12.60
CA GLY A 96 8.72 -2.90 12.83
C GLY A 96 9.21 -1.60 12.19
N LEU A 97 10.49 -1.49 11.80
CA LEU A 97 11.00 -0.25 11.21
C LEU A 97 10.43 -0.03 9.81
N PHE A 98 10.61 -0.98 8.91
CA PHE A 98 10.11 -0.85 7.53
C PHE A 98 8.59 -0.92 7.47
N SER A 99 7.98 -1.84 8.23
CA SER A 99 6.53 -1.98 8.32
C SER A 99 5.87 -0.73 8.92
N GLY A 100 6.41 -0.16 9.99
CA GLY A 100 5.89 1.04 10.65
C GLY A 100 5.92 2.26 9.73
N ILE A 101 7.05 2.53 9.07
CA ILE A 101 7.18 3.63 8.10
C ILE A 101 6.20 3.43 6.95
N SER A 102 6.10 2.22 6.40
CA SER A 102 5.22 1.92 5.26
C SER A 102 3.75 2.10 5.60
N VAL A 103 3.31 1.64 6.79
CA VAL A 103 1.92 1.79 7.25
C VAL A 103 1.60 3.26 7.52
N MET A 104 2.50 4.00 8.16
CA MET A 104 2.31 5.42 8.45
C MET A 104 2.12 6.24 7.17
N ILE A 105 2.98 6.02 6.17
CA ILE A 105 2.89 6.70 4.88
C ILE A 105 1.63 6.26 4.12
N LEU A 106 1.26 4.98 4.18
CA LEU A 106 0.03 4.50 3.57
C LEU A 106 -1.21 5.18 4.14
N ILE A 107 -1.29 5.33 5.47
CA ILE A 107 -2.40 6.03 6.14
C ILE A 107 -2.44 7.50 5.69
N LEU A 108 -1.28 8.16 5.61
CA LEU A 108 -1.18 9.54 5.15
C LEU A 108 -1.68 9.68 3.70
N ILE A 109 -1.23 8.82 2.79
CA ILE A 109 -1.67 8.82 1.39
C ILE A 109 -3.17 8.53 1.26
N LYS A 110 -3.71 7.62 2.08
CA LYS A 110 -5.16 7.38 2.15
C LYS A 110 -5.92 8.63 2.56
N ALA A 111 -5.45 9.35 3.57
CA ALA A 111 -6.08 10.60 4.03
C ALA A 111 -6.05 11.67 2.93
N ILE A 112 -4.91 11.88 2.26
CA ILE A 112 -4.76 12.81 1.16
C ILE A 112 -5.66 12.42 -0.03
N THR A 113 -5.72 11.14 -0.37
CA THR A 113 -6.53 10.64 -1.47
C THR A 113 -8.04 10.77 -1.19
N ALA A 114 -8.45 10.60 0.06
CA ALA A 114 -9.84 10.78 0.47
C ALA A 114 -10.30 12.24 0.39
N SER A 115 -9.39 13.19 0.62
CA SER A 115 -9.66 14.64 0.56
C SER A 115 -9.54 15.21 -0.86
N SER A 116 -8.96 14.47 -1.80
CA SER A 116 -8.72 14.95 -3.17
C SER A 116 -9.93 14.65 -4.06
N ASP A 117 -10.38 15.65 -4.81
CA ASP A 117 -11.37 15.48 -5.88
C ASP A 117 -10.79 14.79 -7.12
N ASP A 118 -9.48 14.80 -7.25
CA ASP A 118 -8.74 14.30 -8.40
C ASP A 118 -8.57 12.77 -8.30
N LYS A 119 -9.43 12.04 -9.01
CA LYS A 119 -9.47 10.57 -9.05
C LYS A 119 -8.76 9.99 -10.28
N SER A 120 -7.94 10.78 -10.97
CA SER A 120 -7.20 10.32 -12.14
C SER A 120 -6.17 9.24 -11.75
N PHE A 121 -5.89 8.34 -12.69
CA PHE A 121 -4.82 7.34 -12.51
C PHE A 121 -3.46 8.01 -12.33
N LEU A 122 -3.21 9.10 -13.06
CA LEU A 122 -1.95 9.83 -12.98
C LEU A 122 -1.73 10.41 -11.57
N ALA A 123 -2.76 11.00 -10.97
CA ALA A 123 -2.67 11.53 -9.61
C ALA A 123 -2.42 10.41 -8.56
N GLU A 124 -3.02 9.23 -8.75
CA GLU A 124 -2.73 8.06 -7.92
C GLU A 124 -1.27 7.62 -8.06
N TRP A 125 -0.80 7.49 -9.30
CA TRP A 125 0.57 7.08 -9.59
C TRP A 125 1.60 8.03 -9.00
N VAL A 126 1.40 9.35 -9.14
CA VAL A 126 2.28 10.37 -8.55
C VAL A 126 2.30 10.28 -7.02
N ARG A 127 1.14 10.13 -6.37
CA ARG A 127 1.06 10.00 -4.90
C ARG A 127 1.77 8.75 -4.41
N VAL A 128 1.59 7.62 -5.10
CA VAL A 128 2.25 6.35 -4.76
C VAL A 128 3.75 6.44 -5.01
N SER A 129 4.19 7.08 -6.09
CA SER A 129 5.60 7.32 -6.37
C SER A 129 6.27 8.14 -5.27
N LEU A 130 5.60 9.20 -4.82
CA LEU A 130 6.06 10.04 -3.71
C LEU A 130 6.11 9.24 -2.39
N ALA A 131 5.12 8.37 -2.16
CA ALA A 131 5.11 7.49 -1.00
C ALA A 131 6.32 6.54 -0.99
N PHE A 132 6.63 5.89 -2.10
CA PHE A 132 7.80 5.00 -2.21
C PHE A 132 9.12 5.75 -2.01
N ALA A 133 9.24 6.95 -2.58
CA ALA A 133 10.41 7.81 -2.36
C ALA A 133 10.56 8.18 -0.88
N ALA A 134 9.45 8.57 -0.22
CA ALA A 134 9.45 8.92 1.20
C ALA A 134 9.78 7.71 2.09
N ILE A 135 9.21 6.52 1.83
CA ILE A 135 9.52 5.29 2.57
C ILE A 135 11.03 4.99 2.47
N SER A 136 11.57 5.02 1.26
CA SER A 136 12.98 4.76 1.02
C SER A 136 13.88 5.76 1.74
N LEU A 137 13.56 7.06 1.64
CA LEU A 137 14.34 8.12 2.26
C LEU A 137 14.32 8.01 3.79
N ILE A 138 13.14 7.88 4.40
CA ILE A 138 12.99 7.80 5.86
C ILE A 138 13.66 6.54 6.39
N TYR A 139 13.49 5.39 5.73
CA TYR A 139 14.11 4.15 6.12
C TYR A 139 15.62 4.25 6.17
N HIS A 140 16.23 4.81 5.12
CA HIS A 140 17.69 5.01 5.08
C HIS A 140 18.19 6.06 6.07
N LEU A 141 17.42 7.13 6.27
CA LEU A 141 17.77 8.16 7.24
C LEU A 141 17.83 7.56 8.66
N VAL A 142 16.83 6.75 9.04
CA VAL A 142 16.81 6.08 10.36
C VAL A 142 18.00 5.11 10.49
N LEU A 143 18.28 4.32 9.47
CA LEU A 143 19.42 3.39 9.50
C LEU A 143 20.75 4.13 9.63
N THR A 144 20.94 5.24 8.91
CA THR A 144 22.15 6.06 8.98
C THR A 144 22.33 6.67 10.37
N LEU A 145 21.24 7.17 10.96
CA LEU A 145 21.25 7.70 12.35
C LEU A 145 21.53 6.60 13.38
N SER A 146 21.21 5.35 13.07
CA SER A 146 21.50 4.19 13.93
C SER A 146 22.92 3.65 13.76
N PHE A 147 23.82 4.38 13.08
CA PHE A 147 25.21 3.97 12.79
C PHE A 147 25.34 2.63 12.06
N VAL A 148 24.29 2.14 11.44
CA VAL A 148 24.32 0.97 10.57
C VAL A 148 24.96 1.38 9.24
N ASN A 149 26.04 0.70 8.85
CA ASN A 149 26.79 1.03 7.65
C ASN A 149 25.93 0.82 6.39
N THR A 150 25.40 1.90 5.84
CA THR A 150 24.45 1.88 4.72
C THR A 150 25.17 2.08 3.38
N SER A 151 26.06 1.18 3.01
CA SER A 151 26.69 1.17 1.67
C SER A 151 25.67 0.90 0.53
N GLN A 152 24.40 0.70 0.86
CA GLN A 152 23.33 0.25 -0.06
C GLN A 152 22.39 1.35 -0.55
N LEU A 153 22.66 2.64 -0.29
CA LEU A 153 21.82 3.75 -0.76
C LEU A 153 21.54 3.69 -2.27
N ARG A 154 22.58 3.40 -3.06
CA ARG A 154 22.47 3.26 -4.51
C ARG A 154 21.45 2.18 -4.90
N ILE A 155 21.53 1.02 -4.26
CA ILE A 155 20.65 -0.12 -4.53
C ILE A 155 19.20 0.22 -4.18
N SER A 156 18.99 0.91 -3.07
CA SER A 156 17.64 1.32 -2.64
C SER A 156 17.01 2.38 -3.55
N LEU A 157 17.81 3.33 -4.06
CA LEU A 157 17.31 4.30 -5.05
C LEU A 157 16.88 3.61 -6.35
N ILE A 158 17.68 2.67 -6.84
CA ILE A 158 17.33 1.86 -8.02
C ILE A 158 16.06 1.07 -7.75
N GLN A 159 15.92 0.44 -6.58
CA GLN A 159 14.71 -0.29 -6.18
C GLN A 159 13.48 0.62 -6.16
N THR A 160 13.60 1.84 -5.69
CA THR A 160 12.51 2.81 -5.68
C THR A 160 12.06 3.16 -7.09
N ILE A 161 13.00 3.39 -8.02
CA ILE A 161 12.69 3.65 -9.42
C ILE A 161 11.97 2.45 -10.06
N PHE A 162 12.43 1.22 -9.80
CA PHE A 162 11.75 0.01 -10.26
C PHE A 162 10.35 -0.12 -9.70
N ASN A 163 10.14 0.15 -8.42
CA ASN A 163 8.82 0.13 -7.79
C ASN A 163 7.87 1.12 -8.47
N ILE A 164 8.32 2.34 -8.73
CA ILE A 164 7.53 3.37 -9.42
C ILE A 164 7.16 2.95 -10.84
N SER A 165 8.11 2.36 -11.58
CA SER A 165 7.90 1.92 -12.96
C SER A 165 6.96 0.71 -13.06
N ILE A 166 7.02 -0.22 -12.09
CA ILE A 166 6.21 -1.44 -12.09
C ILE A 166 4.79 -1.18 -11.56
N TYR A 167 4.56 -0.11 -10.80
CA TYR A 167 3.24 0.19 -10.23
C TYR A 167 2.10 0.15 -11.25
N PRO A 168 2.18 0.79 -12.44
CA PRO A 168 1.11 0.73 -13.43
C PRO A 168 0.81 -0.70 -13.90
N PHE A 169 1.83 -1.55 -13.99
CA PHE A 169 1.65 -2.96 -14.34
C PHE A 169 0.91 -3.72 -13.24
N ILE A 170 1.27 -3.52 -11.96
CA ILE A 170 0.55 -4.12 -10.82
C ILE A 170 -0.91 -3.68 -10.80
N VAL A 171 -1.19 -2.42 -11.13
CA VAL A 171 -2.55 -1.88 -11.23
C VAL A 171 -3.33 -2.60 -12.33
N LEU A 172 -2.73 -2.82 -13.50
CA LEU A 172 -3.35 -3.57 -14.60
C LEU A 172 -3.65 -5.01 -14.19
N VAL A 173 -2.67 -5.71 -13.63
CA VAL A 173 -2.83 -7.09 -13.14
C VAL A 173 -3.94 -7.17 -12.10
N SER A 174 -3.94 -6.26 -11.12
CA SER A 174 -4.99 -6.21 -10.07
C SER A 174 -6.38 -5.94 -10.67
N HIS A 175 -6.47 -5.11 -11.70
CA HIS A 175 -7.73 -4.82 -12.36
C HIS A 175 -8.26 -6.03 -13.16
N TYR A 176 -7.41 -6.70 -13.93
CA TYR A 176 -7.84 -7.81 -14.81
C TYR A 176 -8.07 -9.11 -14.04
N ILE A 177 -7.18 -9.48 -13.11
CA ILE A 177 -7.22 -10.76 -12.39
C ILE A 177 -8.17 -10.68 -11.21
N PHE A 178 -8.05 -9.66 -10.38
CA PHE A 178 -8.80 -9.57 -9.11
C PHE A 178 -10.02 -8.66 -9.20
N ARG A 179 -10.28 -8.04 -10.37
CA ARG A 179 -11.41 -7.13 -10.61
C ARG A 179 -11.54 -6.03 -9.53
N VAL A 180 -10.43 -5.63 -8.94
CA VAL A 180 -10.38 -4.53 -7.98
C VAL A 180 -10.61 -3.24 -8.72
N LYS A 181 -11.87 -2.77 -8.70
CA LYS A 181 -12.29 -1.54 -9.37
C LYS A 181 -12.34 -0.41 -8.36
N ARG A 182 -12.06 0.82 -8.80
CA ARG A 182 -12.33 2.00 -7.97
C ARG A 182 -13.84 2.18 -7.82
N PRO A 183 -14.34 2.45 -6.62
CA PRO A 183 -15.73 2.91 -6.48
C PRO A 183 -15.86 4.29 -7.12
N TYR A 184 -16.61 4.38 -8.22
CA TYR A 184 -16.96 5.64 -8.84
C TYR A 184 -18.09 6.27 -8.02
N PHE A 185 -17.77 7.29 -7.24
CA PHE A 185 -18.77 8.15 -6.66
C PHE A 185 -19.14 9.22 -7.69
N THR A 186 -20.33 9.10 -8.28
CA THR A 186 -20.89 10.20 -9.07
C THR A 186 -21.20 11.37 -8.13
N ARG A 187 -21.02 12.60 -8.61
CA ARG A 187 -21.29 13.88 -7.91
C ARG A 187 -22.72 13.97 -7.33
N SER A 188 -23.60 13.07 -7.72
CA SER A 188 -25.01 12.93 -7.34
C SER A 188 -25.27 11.95 -6.19
N GLY A 189 -24.25 11.38 -5.55
CA GLY A 189 -24.43 10.50 -4.39
C GLY A 189 -25.05 9.13 -4.69
N ARG A 190 -25.26 8.76 -5.95
CA ARG A 190 -25.70 7.42 -6.33
C ARG A 190 -24.50 6.56 -6.75
N VAL A 191 -24.40 5.40 -6.12
CA VAL A 191 -23.52 4.32 -6.55
C VAL A 191 -24.20 3.63 -7.74
N ILE A 192 -23.57 3.59 -8.89
CA ILE A 192 -23.98 2.77 -10.04
C ILE A 192 -23.12 1.50 -10.01
#